data_22479b95e261534c7c16e8427f2c2fae
#
_entry.id   22479b95e261534c7c16e8427f2c2fae
#
_cell.length_a   1.000
_cell.length_b   1.000
_cell.length_c   1.000
_cell.angle_alpha   90.00
_cell.angle_beta   90.00
_cell.angle_gamma   90.00
#
_symmetry.space_group_name_H-M   'P 1'
#
loop_
_entity.id
_entity.type
_entity.pdbx_description
1 polymer ?
#
loop_
_entity_poly.entity_id
_entity_poly.type
_entity_poly.pdbx_seq_one_letter_code
_entity_poly.pdbx_strand_id
1 'polypeptide(L)'
;EIGSGLVGSEMCIRDSNTTAASLFDKDPATYVQTPFPNRNFVNTGGTNPYLQLQLPEGVTDFAISWTQCLQNEVSLLRGFDVLWSVDGTFEDIPNARKSYSVADLSAAGAVNLGASFTTSACHCDTPVKFIRIVQTWNCESTTDAGGRWQFRLAELKLYGVSIK
;
A
#
# COMPACT_ATOMS: atom_id res chain seq x y z
N GLU A 1 -2.74 -14.56 9.35
CA GLU A 1 -1.76 -13.49 9.18
C GLU A 1 -0.41 -14.08 8.78
N ILE A 2 0.16 -13.57 7.69
CA ILE A 2 1.55 -13.84 7.35
C ILE A 2 2.35 -12.77 8.09
N GLY A 3 2.57 -13.02 9.35
CA GLY A 3 2.92 -12.01 10.31
C GLY A 3 4.33 -11.45 10.23
N SER A 4 4.96 -11.43 11.38
CA SER A 4 6.29 -10.83 11.60
C SER A 4 7.42 -11.42 10.74
N GLY A 5 7.22 -12.54 10.06
CA GLY A 5 8.19 -13.09 9.11
C GLY A 5 8.41 -12.24 7.86
N LEU A 6 7.52 -11.28 7.58
CA LEU A 6 7.72 -10.30 6.51
C LEU A 6 8.57 -9.12 6.95
N VAL A 7 8.76 -8.98 8.25
CA VAL A 7 9.48 -7.85 8.81
C VAL A 7 10.96 -7.98 8.48
N GLY A 8 11.46 -7.00 7.81
CA GLY A 8 12.88 -6.75 7.74
C GLY A 8 13.60 -7.39 6.61
N SER A 9 12.99 -8.28 5.85
CA SER A 9 13.80 -8.73 4.79
C SER A 9 13.77 -7.78 3.61
N GLU A 10 12.66 -7.29 3.15
CA GLU A 10 12.74 -6.47 1.93
C GLU A 10 11.45 -5.73 1.63
N MET A 11 11.21 -4.67 2.32
CA MET A 11 10.21 -3.70 1.94
C MET A 11 10.89 -2.54 1.24
N CYS A 12 10.64 -2.38 -0.04
CA CYS A 12 11.08 -1.21 -0.77
C CYS A 12 10.09 -0.08 -0.57
N ILE A 13 10.49 0.89 0.22
CA ILE A 13 9.79 2.16 0.33
C ILE A 13 10.60 3.12 -0.53
N ARG A 14 10.01 3.61 -1.59
CA ARG A 14 10.71 4.53 -2.46
C ARG A 14 10.99 5.84 -1.71
N ASP A 15 12.26 6.06 -1.38
CA ASP A 15 12.78 7.30 -0.78
C ASP A 15 12.09 7.74 0.51
N SER A 16 11.74 6.81 1.40
CA SER A 16 11.13 7.15 2.69
C SER A 16 12.17 7.62 3.70
N ASN A 17 11.80 8.63 4.51
CA ASN A 17 12.58 9.07 5.66
C ASN A 17 12.30 8.24 6.92
N THR A 18 11.44 7.24 6.83
CA THR A 18 11.01 6.39 7.93
C THR A 18 11.43 4.95 7.69
N THR A 19 11.53 4.15 8.74
CA THR A 19 11.94 2.76 8.60
C THR A 19 10.76 1.86 8.30
N ALA A 20 10.98 0.85 7.46
CA ALA A 20 9.99 -0.18 7.13
C ALA A 20 9.43 -0.88 8.36
N ALA A 21 10.24 -1.06 9.40
CA ALA A 21 9.84 -1.69 10.65
C ALA A 21 8.63 -1.01 11.32
N SER A 22 8.43 0.28 11.10
CA SER A 22 7.29 1.03 11.66
C SER A 22 5.92 0.50 11.20
N LEU A 23 5.84 -0.22 10.08
CA LEU A 23 4.59 -0.83 9.63
C LEU A 23 4.21 -2.10 10.41
N PHE A 24 5.14 -2.68 11.15
CA PHE A 24 4.97 -3.98 11.79
C PHE A 24 5.26 -3.98 13.28
N ASP A 25 5.45 -2.81 13.88
CA ASP A 25 5.82 -2.66 15.29
C ASP A 25 4.64 -2.67 16.25
N LYS A 26 3.41 -2.67 15.71
CA LYS A 26 2.16 -2.60 16.47
C LYS A 26 1.99 -1.31 17.27
N ASP A 27 2.73 -0.27 16.90
CA ASP A 27 2.61 1.06 17.50
C ASP A 27 1.92 2.00 16.49
N PRO A 28 0.66 2.38 16.74
CA PRO A 28 -0.07 3.24 15.80
C PRO A 28 0.47 4.68 15.74
N ALA A 29 1.36 5.05 16.65
CA ALA A 29 1.98 6.38 16.64
C ALA A 29 3.16 6.47 15.65
N THR A 30 3.76 5.36 15.29
CA THR A 30 4.78 5.30 14.25
C THR A 30 4.16 5.14 12.88
N TYR A 31 4.88 5.49 11.84
CA TYR A 31 4.38 5.40 10.47
C TYR A 31 5.51 5.30 9.46
N VAL A 32 5.15 4.82 8.28
CA VAL A 32 5.98 4.90 7.07
C VAL A 32 5.37 5.93 6.14
N GLN A 33 6.21 6.76 5.56
CA GLN A 33 5.81 7.79 4.60
C GLN A 33 6.47 7.54 3.25
N THR A 34 5.70 7.57 2.18
CA THR A 34 6.24 7.60 0.83
C THR A 34 6.87 8.96 0.53
N PRO A 35 7.79 9.05 -0.44
CA PRO A 35 8.37 10.33 -0.82
C PRO A 35 7.30 11.30 -1.33
N PHE A 36 7.58 12.58 -1.17
CA PHE A 36 6.74 13.65 -1.70
C PHE A 36 7.40 14.26 -2.93
N PRO A 37 7.05 13.81 -4.13
CA PRO A 37 7.67 14.35 -5.35
C PRO A 37 7.25 15.80 -5.62
N ASN A 38 5.98 16.06 -5.80
CA ASN A 38 5.37 17.40 -5.88
C ASN A 38 3.86 17.27 -6.13
N ARG A 39 3.15 18.40 -6.11
CA ARG A 39 1.69 18.38 -6.30
C ARG A 39 1.24 17.95 -7.70
N ASN A 40 2.06 18.12 -8.69
CA ASN A 40 1.72 17.79 -10.08
C ASN A 40 2.44 16.53 -10.59
N PHE A 41 2.90 15.69 -9.67
CA PHE A 41 3.76 14.56 -10.01
C PHE A 41 3.16 13.63 -11.07
N VAL A 42 1.90 13.31 -10.94
CA VAL A 42 1.20 12.41 -11.88
C VAL A 42 1.10 13.04 -13.28
N ASN A 43 0.88 14.34 -13.34
CA ASN A 43 0.76 15.06 -14.60
C ASN A 43 2.10 15.20 -15.34
N THR A 44 3.20 14.93 -14.68
CA THR A 44 4.54 14.97 -15.28
C THR A 44 5.05 13.61 -15.75
N GLY A 45 4.22 12.57 -15.70
CA GLY A 45 4.58 11.23 -16.14
C GLY A 45 5.43 10.45 -15.13
N GLY A 46 5.50 10.90 -13.90
CA GLY A 46 6.20 10.19 -12.84
C GLY A 46 5.47 8.91 -12.38
N THR A 47 6.23 8.03 -11.72
CA THR A 47 5.64 6.85 -11.09
C THR A 47 4.94 7.25 -9.80
N ASN A 48 3.70 6.85 -9.62
CA ASN A 48 2.94 7.09 -8.41
C ASN A 48 3.66 6.53 -7.18
N PRO A 49 3.56 7.20 -6.02
CA PRO A 49 4.12 6.68 -4.78
C PRO A 49 3.58 5.30 -4.45
N TYR A 50 4.42 4.42 -3.97
CA TYR A 50 4.02 3.07 -3.61
C TYR A 50 4.83 2.51 -2.44
N LEU A 51 4.25 1.53 -1.76
CA LEU A 51 4.93 0.62 -0.86
C LEU A 51 5.00 -0.74 -1.54
N GLN A 52 6.15 -1.40 -1.47
CA GLN A 52 6.34 -2.73 -2.02
C GLN A 52 6.76 -3.70 -0.95
N LEU A 53 6.09 -4.84 -0.92
CA LEU A 53 6.46 -5.99 -0.10
C LEU A 53 7.13 -7.03 -1.00
N GLN A 54 8.24 -7.57 -0.53
CA GLN A 54 8.82 -8.78 -1.08
C GLN A 54 8.63 -9.90 -0.06
N LEU A 55 8.02 -11.00 -0.48
CA LEU A 55 7.69 -12.13 0.37
C LEU A 55 8.78 -13.18 0.28
N PRO A 56 9.21 -13.77 1.41
CA PRO A 56 10.19 -14.86 1.39
C PRO A 56 9.64 -16.11 0.72
N GLU A 57 8.34 -16.33 0.80
CA GLU A 57 7.63 -17.44 0.17
C GLU A 57 6.50 -16.91 -0.71
N GLY A 58 6.17 -17.63 -1.77
CA GLY A 58 5.07 -17.26 -2.65
C GLY A 58 3.71 -17.42 -1.97
N VAL A 59 2.75 -16.61 -2.38
CA VAL A 59 1.36 -16.70 -1.93
C VAL A 59 0.42 -16.81 -3.11
N THR A 60 -0.65 -17.59 -2.97
CA THR A 60 -1.68 -17.74 -4.02
C THR A 60 -2.98 -17.02 -3.65
N ASP A 61 -3.22 -16.85 -2.38
CA ASP A 61 -4.42 -16.15 -1.88
C ASP A 61 -3.98 -15.20 -0.80
N PHE A 62 -4.34 -13.92 -0.93
CA PHE A 62 -3.94 -12.93 0.06
C PHE A 62 -4.95 -11.79 0.18
N ALA A 63 -4.93 -11.12 1.31
CA ALA A 63 -5.58 -9.84 1.55
C ALA A 63 -4.65 -8.94 2.34
N ILE A 64 -4.79 -7.64 2.17
CA ILE A 64 -3.99 -6.64 2.87
C ILE A 64 -4.91 -5.85 3.79
N SER A 65 -4.46 -5.62 5.02
CA SER A 65 -5.07 -4.67 5.94
C SER A 65 -4.04 -3.60 6.28
N TRP A 66 -4.42 -2.35 6.19
CA TRP A 66 -3.56 -1.24 6.57
C TRP A 66 -4.30 -0.23 7.44
N THR A 67 -3.54 0.55 8.20
CA THR A 67 -4.06 1.58 9.09
C THR A 67 -3.44 2.92 8.72
N GLN A 68 -4.28 3.93 8.56
CA GLN A 68 -3.88 5.32 8.34
C GLN A 68 -3.05 5.84 9.53
N CYS A 69 -2.17 6.79 9.26
CA CYS A 69 -1.44 7.49 10.32
C CYS A 69 -2.41 8.24 11.25
N LEU A 70 -1.97 8.46 12.49
CA LEU A 70 -2.73 9.22 13.49
C LEU A 70 -2.59 10.75 13.36
N GLN A 71 -1.65 11.19 12.52
CA GLN A 71 -1.28 12.61 12.42
C GLN A 71 -1.24 13.02 10.95
N ASN A 72 -1.67 14.24 10.68
CA ASN A 72 -1.55 14.87 9.37
C ASN A 72 -2.54 14.33 8.34
N GLU A 73 -3.72 14.90 8.29
CA GLU A 73 -4.79 14.55 7.33
C GLU A 73 -4.37 14.70 5.86
N VAL A 74 -3.36 15.51 5.57
CA VAL A 74 -2.85 15.69 4.21
C VAL A 74 -1.93 14.55 3.76
N SER A 75 -1.84 13.46 4.53
CA SER A 75 -1.07 12.27 4.17
C SER A 75 -1.92 10.99 4.19
N LEU A 76 -3.24 11.12 4.16
CA LEU A 76 -4.14 9.97 4.12
C LEU A 76 -4.10 9.29 2.75
N LEU A 77 -4.08 7.97 2.74
CA LEU A 77 -4.27 7.19 1.52
C LEU A 77 -5.75 7.18 1.17
N ARG A 78 -6.14 7.88 0.12
CA ARG A 78 -7.55 8.08 -0.27
C ARG A 78 -8.02 7.21 -1.42
N GLY A 79 -7.10 6.68 -2.19
CA GLY A 79 -7.37 5.74 -3.29
C GLY A 79 -6.10 5.00 -3.63
N PHE A 80 -6.20 3.72 -3.93
CA PHE A 80 -5.03 2.90 -4.19
C PHE A 80 -5.35 1.69 -5.06
N ASP A 81 -4.29 1.17 -5.69
CA ASP A 81 -4.30 -0.14 -6.33
C ASP A 81 -3.40 -1.09 -5.55
N VAL A 82 -3.81 -2.33 -5.48
CA VAL A 82 -2.95 -3.45 -5.10
C VAL A 82 -2.49 -4.13 -6.38
N LEU A 83 -1.18 -4.23 -6.57
CA LEU A 83 -0.57 -4.95 -7.69
C LEU A 83 0.23 -6.12 -7.13
N TRP A 84 0.33 -7.20 -7.91
CA TRP A 84 1.13 -8.37 -7.51
C TRP A 84 1.93 -8.92 -8.69
N SER A 85 3.03 -9.59 -8.37
CA SER A 85 3.99 -10.06 -9.36
C SER A 85 4.77 -11.27 -8.84
N VAL A 86 5.19 -12.13 -9.74
CA VAL A 86 6.08 -13.26 -9.42
C VAL A 86 7.54 -12.81 -9.38
N ASP A 87 7.97 -12.02 -10.36
CA ASP A 87 9.37 -11.64 -10.58
C ASP A 87 9.71 -10.21 -10.18
N GLY A 88 8.72 -9.42 -9.79
CA GLY A 88 8.92 -8.02 -9.39
C GLY A 88 8.85 -7.00 -10.51
N THR A 89 8.60 -7.41 -11.74
CA THR A 89 8.43 -6.47 -12.86
C THR A 89 7.06 -5.83 -12.89
N PHE A 90 6.06 -6.50 -12.29
CA PHE A 90 4.64 -6.12 -12.33
C PHE A 90 4.05 -6.05 -13.75
N GLU A 91 4.68 -6.77 -14.67
CA GLU A 91 4.25 -6.95 -16.06
C GLU A 91 4.11 -8.44 -16.42
N ASP A 92 4.49 -9.32 -15.50
CA ASP A 92 4.57 -10.76 -15.68
C ASP A 92 3.21 -11.48 -15.63
N ILE A 93 2.22 -10.89 -14.95
CA ILE A 93 0.87 -11.45 -14.85
C ILE A 93 -0.13 -10.43 -15.42
N PRO A 94 -0.88 -10.81 -16.48
CA PRO A 94 -1.92 -9.93 -17.03
C PRO A 94 -3.00 -9.58 -15.97
N ASN A 95 -3.37 -8.31 -15.91
CA ASN A 95 -4.44 -7.82 -15.01
C ASN A 95 -4.23 -8.11 -13.52
N ALA A 96 -2.97 -8.24 -13.08
CA ALA A 96 -2.62 -8.47 -11.68
C ALA A 96 -2.80 -7.19 -10.85
N ARG A 97 -4.05 -6.76 -10.73
CA ARG A 97 -4.42 -5.49 -10.11
C ARG A 97 -5.80 -5.57 -9.48
N LYS A 98 -5.95 -4.92 -8.32
CA LYS A 98 -7.23 -4.65 -7.69
C LYS A 98 -7.28 -3.20 -7.26
N SER A 99 -8.31 -2.48 -7.68
CA SER A 99 -8.40 -1.03 -7.49
C SER A 99 -9.46 -0.68 -6.45
N TYR A 100 -9.14 0.30 -5.61
CA TYR A 100 -10.01 0.85 -4.59
C TYR A 100 -10.08 2.36 -4.77
N SER A 101 -11.26 2.86 -5.09
CA SER A 101 -11.50 4.28 -5.35
C SER A 101 -11.64 5.09 -4.06
N VAL A 102 -11.63 6.41 -4.21
CA VAL A 102 -11.96 7.32 -3.11
C VAL A 102 -13.34 7.01 -2.53
N ALA A 103 -14.32 6.70 -3.38
CA ALA A 103 -15.66 6.35 -2.95
C ALA A 103 -15.68 5.06 -2.13
N ASP A 104 -14.92 4.04 -2.52
CA ASP A 104 -14.81 2.77 -1.79
C ASP A 104 -14.25 3.00 -0.37
N LEU A 105 -13.18 3.77 -0.26
CA LEU A 105 -12.56 4.06 1.03
C LEU A 105 -13.44 4.94 1.91
N SER A 106 -14.11 5.93 1.33
CA SER A 106 -15.04 6.79 2.05
C SER A 106 -16.24 6.01 2.58
N ALA A 107 -16.80 5.11 1.78
CA ALA A 107 -17.92 4.27 2.19
C ALA A 107 -17.54 3.33 3.33
N ALA A 108 -16.28 2.88 3.38
CA ALA A 108 -15.75 2.04 4.45
C ALA A 108 -15.33 2.83 5.70
N GLY A 109 -15.40 4.17 5.68
CA GLY A 109 -14.91 5.02 6.77
C GLY A 109 -13.39 5.03 6.89
N ALA A 110 -12.66 4.70 5.82
CA ALA A 110 -11.22 4.51 5.86
C ALA A 110 -10.40 5.77 5.58
N VAL A 111 -11.02 6.87 5.19
CA VAL A 111 -10.33 8.15 4.90
C VAL A 111 -10.25 9.08 6.11
N ASN A 112 -10.00 8.51 7.28
CA ASN A 112 -9.87 9.24 8.55
C ASN A 112 -8.55 8.86 9.22
N LEU A 113 -8.03 9.76 10.05
CA LEU A 113 -6.84 9.47 10.86
C LEU A 113 -7.06 8.23 11.71
N GLY A 114 -6.10 7.31 11.70
CA GLY A 114 -6.16 6.07 12.47
C GLY A 114 -7.14 5.02 11.96
N ALA A 115 -7.85 5.27 10.87
CA ALA A 115 -8.79 4.31 10.29
C ALA A 115 -8.06 3.18 9.59
N SER A 116 -8.66 1.99 9.61
CA SER A 116 -8.12 0.80 8.92
C SER A 116 -8.99 0.42 7.74
N PHE A 117 -8.36 -0.21 6.76
CA PHE A 117 -9.02 -0.79 5.59
C PHE A 117 -8.48 -2.18 5.33
N THR A 118 -9.35 -3.12 4.99
CA THR A 118 -8.95 -4.46 4.59
C THR A 118 -9.49 -4.75 3.19
N THR A 119 -8.59 -5.16 2.30
CA THR A 119 -8.97 -5.53 0.93
C THR A 119 -9.78 -6.82 0.94
N SER A 120 -10.56 -7.04 -0.11
CA SER A 120 -11.07 -8.37 -0.39
C SER A 120 -9.91 -9.30 -0.81
N ALA A 121 -10.13 -10.60 -0.70
CA ALA A 121 -9.11 -11.57 -1.08
C ALA A 121 -8.75 -11.47 -2.56
N CYS A 122 -7.45 -11.55 -2.85
CA CYS A 122 -6.89 -11.68 -4.18
C CYS A 122 -6.49 -13.14 -4.39
N HIS A 123 -6.88 -13.72 -5.52
CA HIS A 123 -6.46 -15.06 -5.92
C HIS A 123 -5.46 -14.97 -7.07
N CYS A 124 -4.38 -15.75 -6.99
CA CYS A 124 -3.34 -15.81 -7.99
C CYS A 124 -3.10 -17.27 -8.37
N ASP A 125 -3.22 -17.60 -9.65
CA ASP A 125 -2.99 -18.98 -10.13
C ASP A 125 -1.53 -19.40 -9.95
N THR A 126 -0.62 -18.45 -9.99
CA THR A 126 0.82 -18.67 -9.74
C THR A 126 1.21 -17.97 -8.43
N PRO A 127 1.99 -18.62 -7.56
CA PRO A 127 2.45 -17.99 -6.33
C PRO A 127 3.23 -16.70 -6.60
N VAL A 128 2.80 -15.60 -6.00
CA VAL A 128 3.43 -14.29 -6.15
C VAL A 128 4.32 -13.96 -4.97
N LYS A 129 5.40 -13.23 -5.22
CA LYS A 129 6.37 -12.82 -4.20
C LYS A 129 6.45 -11.32 -4.00
N PHE A 130 5.85 -10.53 -4.88
CA PHE A 130 5.89 -9.09 -4.80
C PHE A 130 4.49 -8.52 -4.78
N ILE A 131 4.22 -7.61 -3.86
CA ILE A 131 2.93 -6.93 -3.73
C ILE A 131 3.21 -5.45 -3.59
N ARG A 132 2.49 -4.62 -4.35
CA ARG A 132 2.56 -3.15 -4.23
C ARG A 132 1.22 -2.58 -3.80
N ILE A 133 1.30 -1.54 -2.97
CA ILE A 133 0.20 -0.62 -2.68
C ILE A 133 0.58 0.69 -3.35
N VAL A 134 -0.15 1.06 -4.40
CA VAL A 134 0.16 2.23 -5.23
C VAL A 134 -0.92 3.29 -5.03
N GLN A 135 -0.53 4.50 -4.68
CA GLN A 135 -1.46 5.61 -4.55
C GLN A 135 -2.05 5.97 -5.92
N THR A 136 -3.37 6.05 -6.02
CA THR A 136 -4.08 6.40 -7.27
C THR A 136 -4.86 7.71 -7.17
N TRP A 137 -4.89 8.32 -6.00
CA TRP A 137 -5.56 9.59 -5.76
C TRP A 137 -4.75 10.43 -4.79
N ASN A 138 -4.86 11.75 -4.91
CA ASN A 138 -4.15 12.66 -4.01
C ASN A 138 -4.60 12.49 -2.56
N CYS A 139 -3.77 12.92 -1.62
CA CYS A 139 -4.05 12.78 -0.19
C CYS A 139 -4.78 14.00 0.42
N GLU A 140 -5.02 15.05 -0.35
CA GLU A 140 -5.58 16.31 0.17
C GLU A 140 -7.08 16.48 -0.11
N SER A 141 -7.61 15.86 -1.16
CA SER A 141 -8.97 16.11 -1.61
C SER A 141 -9.66 14.86 -2.13
N THR A 142 -10.97 14.84 -2.06
CA THR A 142 -11.80 13.79 -2.67
C THR A 142 -12.25 14.14 -4.10
N THR A 143 -11.99 15.37 -4.57
CA THR A 143 -12.55 15.88 -5.82
C THR A 143 -11.52 16.24 -6.89
N ASP A 144 -10.25 16.32 -6.54
CA ASP A 144 -9.18 16.72 -7.45
C ASP A 144 -7.98 15.80 -7.38
N ALA A 145 -7.65 15.13 -8.47
CA ALA A 145 -6.50 14.25 -8.58
C ALA A 145 -5.16 15.01 -8.59
N GLY A 146 -5.17 16.34 -8.77
CA GLY A 146 -3.97 17.17 -8.86
C GLY A 146 -3.34 17.57 -7.52
N GLY A 147 -3.84 17.07 -6.38
CA GLY A 147 -3.30 17.38 -5.06
C GLY A 147 -1.99 16.68 -4.75
N ARG A 148 -1.68 16.59 -3.46
CA ARG A 148 -0.41 16.02 -2.98
C ARG A 148 -0.34 14.51 -3.18
N TRP A 149 0.81 14.04 -3.67
CA TRP A 149 1.08 12.62 -3.94
C TRP A 149 2.13 12.09 -2.96
N GLN A 150 1.67 11.73 -1.80
CA GLN A 150 2.37 11.00 -0.75
C GLN A 150 1.33 10.34 0.14
N PHE A 151 1.70 9.34 0.89
CA PHE A 151 0.83 8.81 1.93
C PHE A 151 1.63 8.25 3.10
N ARG A 152 0.97 8.13 4.24
CA ARG A 152 1.52 7.54 5.47
C ARG A 152 0.63 6.42 5.92
N LEU A 153 1.23 5.30 6.25
CA LEU A 153 0.54 4.19 6.91
C LEU A 153 1.22 3.88 8.24
N ALA A 154 0.42 3.66 9.28
CA ALA A 154 0.92 3.32 10.61
C ALA A 154 1.14 1.82 10.74
N GLU A 155 0.26 1.01 10.17
CA GLU A 155 0.29 -0.44 10.26
C GLU A 155 -0.02 -1.09 8.92
N LEU A 156 0.58 -2.26 8.69
CA LEU A 156 0.31 -3.10 7.53
C LEU A 156 0.28 -4.56 7.97
N LYS A 157 -0.72 -5.29 7.52
CA LYS A 157 -0.86 -6.73 7.73
C LYS A 157 -1.13 -7.42 6.41
N LEU A 158 -0.49 -8.55 6.20
CA LEU A 158 -0.77 -9.43 5.08
C LEU A 158 -1.39 -10.71 5.61
N TYR A 159 -2.55 -11.06 5.08
CA TYR A 159 -3.24 -12.32 5.34
C TYR A 159 -3.15 -13.18 4.10
N GLY A 160 -2.86 -14.46 4.25
CA GLY A 160 -2.81 -15.31 3.08
C GLY A 160 -2.30 -16.71 3.36
N VAL A 161 -2.20 -17.49 2.28
CA VAL A 161 -1.67 -18.84 2.29
C VAL A 161 -0.31 -18.83 1.62
N SER A 162 0.70 -19.17 2.40
CA SER A 162 2.08 -19.29 1.94
C SER A 162 2.30 -20.66 1.27
N ILE A 163 2.96 -20.67 0.13
CA ILE A 163 3.39 -21.87 -0.58
C ILE A 163 4.88 -22.02 -0.37
N LYS A 164 5.23 -23.07 0.31
CA LYS A 164 6.64 -23.44 0.58
C LYS A 164 7.27 -24.18 -0.59
#